data_2361de024c9ec24f300dd37d7cc60969
#
_entry.id   2361de024c9ec24f300dd37d7cc60969
#
_cell.length_a   1.000
_cell.length_b   1.000
_cell.length_c   1.000
_cell.angle_alpha   90.00
_cell.angle_beta   90.00
_cell.angle_gamma   90.00
#
_symmetry.space_group_name_H-M   'P 1'
#
loop_
_entity.id
_entity.type
_entity.pdbx_description
1 polymer ?
#
loop_
_entity_poly.entity_id
_entity_poly.type
_entity_poly.pdbx_seq_one_letter_code
_entity_poly.pdbx_strand_id
1 'polypeptide(L)'
;DLYELQFQFDMIVLLGFSFRFIKYLRVNRRMKIYMLVIYRAFGKVIPFTVLYFVVLWAYANLGHQLFGSALHEYRSTRRAMVSLMLTHVGVYKYKGMIEANPLTAPLYFMTYYLAMILILGKVFYVIINDIYLVLFREDRLYNVDKRKYHWRSIVGVFIPAIAPELVDRQ
;
A
#
# COMPACT_ATOMS: atom_id res chain seq x y z
N ASP A 1 -7.00 -24.29 -27.26
CA ASP A 1 -6.20 -24.56 -26.06
C ASP A 1 -4.76 -24.04 -26.16
N LEU A 2 -4.01 -24.28 -27.29
CA LEU A 2 -2.67 -23.70 -27.49
C LEU A 2 -2.70 -22.17 -27.60
N TYR A 3 -3.68 -21.59 -28.25
CA TYR A 3 -3.88 -20.14 -28.38
C TYR A 3 -4.19 -19.48 -27.03
N GLU A 4 -4.96 -20.13 -26.15
CA GLU A 4 -5.25 -19.63 -24.82
C GLU A 4 -4.00 -19.62 -23.94
N LEU A 5 -3.19 -20.66 -24.03
CA LEU A 5 -1.90 -20.74 -23.33
C LEU A 5 -0.93 -19.65 -23.81
N GLN A 6 -0.83 -19.45 -25.12
CA GLN A 6 0.00 -18.40 -25.70
C GLN A 6 -0.45 -17.01 -25.24
N PHE A 7 -1.76 -16.74 -25.27
CA PHE A 7 -2.33 -15.47 -24.79
C PHE A 7 -2.03 -15.21 -23.31
N GLN A 8 -2.09 -16.23 -22.46
CA GLN A 8 -1.74 -16.11 -21.04
C GLN A 8 -0.25 -15.80 -20.86
N PHE A 9 0.64 -16.43 -21.61
CA PHE A 9 2.08 -16.11 -21.61
C PHE A 9 2.36 -14.68 -22.05
N ASP A 10 1.73 -14.24 -23.13
CA ASP A 10 1.89 -12.86 -23.65
C ASP A 10 1.43 -11.82 -22.62
N MET A 11 0.35 -12.08 -21.89
CA MET A 11 -0.12 -11.21 -20.78
C MET A 11 0.91 -11.13 -19.66
N ILE A 12 1.52 -12.25 -19.27
CA ILE A 12 2.57 -12.28 -18.23
C ILE A 12 3.82 -11.51 -18.70
N VAL A 13 4.21 -11.69 -19.94
CA VAL A 13 5.36 -10.99 -20.55
C VAL A 13 5.12 -9.48 -20.60
N LEU A 14 3.94 -9.04 -21.03
CA LEU A 14 3.53 -7.63 -21.05
C LEU A 14 3.56 -7.01 -19.65
N LEU A 15 3.05 -7.75 -18.66
CA LEU A 15 3.09 -7.32 -17.27
C LEU A 15 4.52 -7.20 -16.75
N GLY A 16 5.39 -8.15 -17.08
CA GLY A 16 6.83 -8.11 -16.76
C GLY A 16 7.55 -6.92 -17.44
N PHE A 17 7.18 -6.58 -18.67
CA PHE A 17 7.70 -5.42 -19.38
C PHE A 17 7.30 -4.11 -18.70
N SER A 18 6.05 -4.03 -18.21
CA SER A 18 5.55 -2.87 -17.46
C SER A 18 6.35 -2.63 -16.17
N PHE A 19 6.81 -3.69 -15.49
CA PHE A 19 7.69 -3.54 -14.32
C PHE A 19 9.08 -2.98 -14.65
N ARG A 20 9.58 -3.12 -15.88
CA ARG A 20 10.84 -2.49 -16.30
C ARG A 20 10.79 -0.96 -16.27
N PHE A 21 9.63 -0.35 -16.53
CA PHE A 21 9.46 1.10 -16.44
C PHE A 21 9.70 1.64 -15.02
N ILE A 22 9.43 0.84 -13.98
CA ILE A 22 9.69 1.20 -12.59
C ILE A 22 11.19 1.48 -12.36
N LYS A 23 12.09 0.78 -13.07
CA LYS A 23 13.53 1.01 -12.99
C LYS A 23 13.93 2.42 -13.44
N TYR A 24 13.26 2.97 -14.45
CA TYR A 24 13.54 4.32 -14.97
C TYR A 24 13.03 5.42 -14.05
N LEU A 25 12.01 5.15 -13.22
CA LEU A 25 11.51 6.10 -12.21
C LEU A 25 12.56 6.40 -11.13
N ARG A 26 13.56 5.54 -10.92
CA ARG A 26 14.65 5.75 -9.95
C ARG A 26 15.59 6.91 -10.31
N VAL A 27 15.57 7.41 -11.53
CA VAL A 27 16.44 8.52 -11.98
C VAL A 27 16.09 9.81 -11.24
N ASN A 28 14.83 10.04 -10.94
CA ASN A 28 14.40 11.24 -10.22
C ASN A 28 14.55 11.02 -8.69
N ARG A 29 15.24 11.96 -8.00
CA ARG A 29 15.45 11.92 -6.54
C ARG A 29 14.17 11.80 -5.73
N ARG A 30 13.10 12.47 -6.12
CA ARG A 30 11.78 12.39 -5.45
C ARG A 30 11.17 11.00 -5.60
N MET A 31 11.25 10.42 -6.81
CA MET A 31 10.76 9.07 -7.09
C MET A 31 11.53 7.98 -6.31
N LYS A 32 12.83 8.20 -6.07
CA LYS A 32 13.63 7.31 -5.23
C LYS A 32 13.08 7.20 -3.80
N ILE A 33 12.62 8.31 -3.22
CA ILE A 33 11.99 8.31 -1.89
C ILE A 33 10.72 7.49 -1.90
N TYR A 34 9.82 7.69 -2.87
CA TYR A 34 8.59 6.91 -2.98
C TYR A 34 8.85 5.40 -3.13
N MET A 35 9.85 5.02 -3.94
CA MET A 35 10.23 3.62 -4.09
C MET A 35 10.79 3.02 -2.79
N LEU A 36 11.55 3.81 -2.02
CA LEU A 36 12.06 3.40 -0.72
C LEU A 36 10.93 3.26 0.32
N VAL A 37 9.92 4.15 0.28
CA VAL A 37 8.68 4.05 1.08
C VAL A 37 8.00 2.72 0.80
N ILE A 38 7.76 2.40 -0.47
CA ILE A 38 7.09 1.15 -0.88
C ILE A 38 7.90 -0.05 -0.37
N TYR A 39 9.21 -0.07 -0.59
CA TYR A 39 10.06 -1.18 -0.16
C TYR A 39 10.04 -1.39 1.36
N ARG A 40 10.19 -0.32 2.16
CA ARG A 40 10.12 -0.40 3.63
C ARG A 40 8.71 -0.71 4.13
N ALA A 41 7.67 -0.30 3.40
CA ALA A 41 6.28 -0.59 3.73
C ALA A 41 5.96 -2.09 3.65
N PHE A 42 6.56 -2.82 2.71
CA PHE A 42 6.28 -4.25 2.53
C PHE A 42 6.41 -5.05 3.84
N GLY A 43 7.48 -4.85 4.60
CA GLY A 43 7.69 -5.54 5.86
C GLY A 43 6.62 -5.26 6.93
N LYS A 44 6.07 -4.05 6.97
CA LYS A 44 5.02 -3.67 7.91
C LYS A 44 3.61 -4.00 7.40
N VAL A 45 3.41 -4.03 6.09
CA VAL A 45 2.13 -4.31 5.45
C VAL A 45 1.80 -5.80 5.41
N ILE A 46 2.79 -6.69 5.35
CA ILE A 46 2.57 -8.15 5.30
C ILE A 46 1.72 -8.66 6.48
N PRO A 47 2.07 -8.41 7.76
CA PRO A 47 1.25 -8.89 8.88
C PRO A 47 -0.16 -8.28 8.87
N PHE A 48 -0.29 -7.04 8.44
CA PHE A 48 -1.58 -6.40 8.25
C PHE A 48 -2.40 -7.07 7.13
N THR A 49 -1.77 -7.47 6.03
CA THR A 49 -2.42 -8.19 4.92
C THR A 49 -2.94 -9.55 5.38
N VAL A 50 -2.19 -10.26 6.23
CA VAL A 50 -2.67 -11.52 6.83
C VAL A 50 -3.94 -11.29 7.65
N LEU A 51 -3.95 -10.27 8.52
CA LEU A 51 -5.13 -9.91 9.30
C LEU A 51 -6.33 -9.57 8.40
N TYR A 52 -6.10 -8.80 7.33
CA TYR A 52 -7.12 -8.48 6.33
C TYR A 52 -7.76 -9.74 5.73
N PHE A 53 -6.95 -10.71 5.31
CA PHE A 53 -7.46 -11.96 4.75
C PHE A 53 -8.21 -12.83 5.78
N VAL A 54 -7.80 -12.83 7.03
CA VAL A 54 -8.52 -13.55 8.11
C VAL A 54 -9.92 -12.96 8.29
N VAL A 55 -10.04 -11.64 8.36
CA VAL A 55 -11.34 -10.96 8.50
C VAL A 55 -12.20 -11.18 7.25
N LEU A 56 -11.61 -11.07 6.07
CA LEU A 56 -12.29 -11.33 4.79
C LEU A 56 -12.85 -12.77 4.74
N TRP A 57 -12.06 -13.74 5.15
CA TRP A 57 -12.46 -15.15 5.18
C TRP A 57 -13.59 -15.40 6.19
N ALA A 58 -13.54 -14.77 7.37
CA ALA A 58 -14.60 -14.84 8.35
C ALA A 58 -15.95 -14.32 7.81
N TYR A 59 -15.92 -13.13 7.17
CA TYR A 59 -17.11 -12.55 6.52
C TYR A 59 -17.58 -13.38 5.30
N ALA A 60 -16.67 -14.00 4.55
CA ALA A 60 -17.03 -14.87 3.44
C ALA A 60 -17.79 -16.12 3.91
N ASN A 61 -17.36 -16.73 5.03
CA ASN A 61 -18.09 -17.86 5.64
C ASN A 61 -19.45 -17.42 6.18
N LEU A 62 -19.52 -16.27 6.85
CA LEU A 62 -20.79 -15.73 7.33
C LEU A 62 -21.76 -15.42 6.16
N GLY A 63 -21.25 -14.81 5.10
CA GLY A 63 -22.05 -14.54 3.90
C GLY A 63 -22.49 -15.81 3.18
N HIS A 64 -21.65 -16.84 3.15
CA HIS A 64 -22.03 -18.14 2.61
C HIS A 64 -23.17 -18.78 3.41
N GLN A 65 -23.16 -18.72 4.74
CA GLN A 65 -24.22 -19.28 5.58
C GLN A 65 -25.54 -18.48 5.44
N LEU A 66 -25.47 -17.15 5.35
CA LEU A 66 -26.65 -16.29 5.27
C LEU A 66 -27.31 -16.27 3.89
N PHE A 67 -26.51 -16.27 2.83
CA PHE A 67 -26.99 -16.01 1.46
C PHE A 67 -26.67 -17.13 0.46
N GLY A 68 -25.98 -18.18 0.88
CA GLY A 68 -25.48 -19.24 -0.01
C GLY A 68 -26.58 -20.03 -0.71
N SER A 69 -27.77 -20.12 -0.13
CA SER A 69 -28.95 -20.78 -0.73
C SER A 69 -29.65 -19.91 -1.79
N ALA A 70 -29.63 -18.58 -1.61
CA ALA A 70 -30.36 -17.65 -2.45
C ALA A 70 -29.49 -17.01 -3.55
N LEU A 71 -28.21 -16.78 -3.28
CA LEU A 71 -27.30 -16.06 -4.16
C LEU A 71 -26.18 -16.94 -4.71
N HIS A 72 -26.05 -17.00 -6.03
CA HIS A 72 -25.00 -17.78 -6.71
C HIS A 72 -23.59 -17.35 -6.30
N GLU A 73 -23.36 -16.06 -6.04
CA GLU A 73 -22.09 -15.48 -5.63
C GLU A 73 -21.66 -15.93 -4.23
N TYR A 74 -22.60 -16.31 -3.38
CA TYR A 74 -22.37 -16.78 -2.01
C TYR A 74 -22.51 -18.29 -1.84
N ARG A 75 -22.74 -19.03 -2.95
CA ARG A 75 -22.93 -20.49 -2.93
C ARG A 75 -21.71 -21.28 -2.44
N SER A 76 -20.53 -20.71 -2.44
CA SER A 76 -19.32 -21.28 -1.85
C SER A 76 -18.48 -20.18 -1.21
N THR A 77 -17.76 -20.51 -0.13
CA THR A 77 -16.88 -19.54 0.57
C THR A 77 -15.90 -18.86 -0.37
N ARG A 78 -15.32 -19.60 -1.34
CA ARG A 78 -14.39 -19.03 -2.34
C ARG A 78 -15.07 -17.97 -3.22
N ARG A 79 -16.30 -18.22 -3.70
CA ARG A 79 -17.06 -17.24 -4.47
C ARG A 79 -17.45 -16.03 -3.63
N ALA A 80 -17.86 -16.27 -2.38
CA ALA A 80 -18.16 -15.22 -1.42
C ALA A 80 -16.93 -14.33 -1.17
N MET A 81 -15.73 -14.89 -1.04
CA MET A 81 -14.49 -14.10 -0.93
C MET A 81 -14.27 -13.20 -2.15
N VAL A 82 -14.41 -13.73 -3.36
CA VAL A 82 -14.26 -12.94 -4.60
C VAL A 82 -15.33 -11.85 -4.67
N SER A 83 -16.58 -12.15 -4.31
CA SER A 83 -17.66 -11.16 -4.27
C SER A 83 -17.37 -10.04 -3.27
N LEU A 84 -16.85 -10.38 -2.09
CA LEU A 84 -16.46 -9.40 -1.08
C LEU A 84 -15.25 -8.55 -1.53
N MET A 85 -14.27 -9.14 -2.22
CA MET A 85 -13.17 -8.38 -2.83
C MET A 85 -13.67 -7.40 -3.89
N LEU A 86 -14.61 -7.81 -4.73
CA LEU A 86 -15.24 -6.93 -5.73
C LEU A 86 -16.02 -5.78 -5.07
N THR A 87 -16.56 -5.99 -3.88
CA THR A 87 -17.21 -4.94 -3.10
C THR A 87 -16.27 -3.78 -2.76
N HIS A 88 -14.95 -4.02 -2.56
CA HIS A 88 -13.96 -2.96 -2.36
C HIS A 88 -13.76 -2.08 -3.59
N VAL A 89 -13.97 -2.64 -4.77
CA VAL A 89 -13.88 -1.92 -6.06
C VAL A 89 -15.20 -1.23 -6.42
N GLY A 90 -16.23 -1.39 -5.56
CA GLY A 90 -17.55 -0.78 -5.78
C GLY A 90 -18.52 -1.67 -6.55
N VAL A 91 -18.17 -2.92 -6.83
CA VAL A 91 -19.05 -3.89 -7.49
C VAL A 91 -19.73 -4.74 -6.43
N TYR A 92 -20.98 -4.41 -6.12
CA TYR A 92 -21.76 -5.14 -5.11
C TYR A 92 -23.20 -5.38 -5.56
N LYS A 93 -23.75 -6.53 -5.20
CA LYS A 93 -25.13 -6.95 -5.52
C LYS A 93 -26.05 -6.83 -4.31
N TYR A 94 -26.12 -5.65 -3.74
CA TYR A 94 -26.91 -5.38 -2.54
C TYR A 94 -28.41 -5.69 -2.70
N LYS A 95 -28.97 -5.41 -3.90
CA LYS A 95 -30.36 -5.70 -4.22
C LYS A 95 -30.72 -7.17 -4.02
N GLY A 96 -29.93 -8.09 -4.56
CA GLY A 96 -30.15 -9.52 -4.39
C GLY A 96 -30.02 -9.98 -2.94
N MET A 97 -29.17 -9.34 -2.14
CA MET A 97 -29.05 -9.67 -0.71
C MET A 97 -30.30 -9.26 0.08
N ILE A 98 -30.90 -8.09 -0.22
CA ILE A 98 -32.17 -7.65 0.39
C ILE A 98 -33.32 -8.57 -0.01
N GLU A 99 -33.39 -8.98 -1.27
CA GLU A 99 -34.43 -9.90 -1.75
C GLU A 99 -34.32 -11.27 -1.08
N ALA A 100 -33.11 -11.72 -0.78
CA ALA A 100 -32.88 -12.98 -0.08
C ALA A 100 -33.24 -12.90 1.42
N ASN A 101 -32.85 -11.83 2.11
CA ASN A 101 -33.17 -11.61 3.51
C ASN A 101 -33.12 -10.10 3.85
N PRO A 102 -34.27 -9.42 3.90
CA PRO A 102 -34.34 -7.97 4.08
C PRO A 102 -33.84 -7.48 5.45
N LEU A 103 -33.84 -8.34 6.46
CA LEU A 103 -33.41 -7.96 7.82
C LEU A 103 -31.89 -8.11 8.00
N THR A 104 -31.34 -9.24 7.57
CA THR A 104 -29.91 -9.55 7.80
C THR A 104 -28.98 -8.94 6.78
N ALA A 105 -29.46 -8.69 5.53
CA ALA A 105 -28.64 -8.13 4.46
C ALA A 105 -28.06 -6.76 4.79
N PRO A 106 -28.83 -5.75 5.25
CA PRO A 106 -28.29 -4.45 5.60
C PRO A 106 -27.32 -4.53 6.77
N LEU A 107 -27.61 -5.33 7.78
CA LEU A 107 -26.74 -5.49 8.94
C LEU A 107 -25.39 -6.11 8.56
N TYR A 108 -25.41 -7.18 7.77
CA TYR A 108 -24.19 -7.85 7.26
C TYR A 108 -23.36 -6.89 6.42
N PHE A 109 -23.98 -6.17 5.49
CA PHE A 109 -23.31 -5.24 4.60
C PHE A 109 -22.68 -4.07 5.37
N MET A 110 -23.42 -3.47 6.30
CA MET A 110 -22.95 -2.36 7.13
C MET A 110 -21.78 -2.76 8.01
N THR A 111 -21.87 -3.90 8.70
CA THR A 111 -20.76 -4.39 9.56
C THR A 111 -19.54 -4.75 8.73
N TYR A 112 -19.69 -5.38 7.58
CA TYR A 112 -18.61 -5.65 6.66
C TYR A 112 -17.92 -4.36 6.16
N TYR A 113 -18.73 -3.38 5.70
CA TYR A 113 -18.24 -2.11 5.20
C TYR A 113 -17.47 -1.34 6.28
N LEU A 114 -18.03 -1.29 7.50
CA LEU A 114 -17.39 -0.64 8.65
C LEU A 114 -16.05 -1.32 9.00
N ALA A 115 -16.03 -2.64 9.11
CA ALA A 115 -14.84 -3.38 9.49
C ALA A 115 -13.74 -3.29 8.44
N MET A 116 -14.08 -3.51 7.16
CA MET A 116 -13.07 -3.64 6.12
C MET A 116 -12.62 -2.29 5.55
N ILE A 117 -13.53 -1.39 5.25
CA ILE A 117 -13.18 -0.13 4.56
C ILE A 117 -12.77 0.94 5.56
N LEU A 118 -13.54 1.15 6.64
CA LEU A 118 -13.22 2.20 7.59
C LEU A 118 -12.05 1.84 8.50
N ILE A 119 -12.08 0.66 9.14
CA ILE A 119 -11.06 0.29 10.12
C ILE A 119 -9.77 -0.13 9.41
N LEU A 120 -9.84 -1.16 8.55
CA LEU A 120 -8.65 -1.69 7.88
C LEU A 120 -8.05 -0.71 6.88
N GLY A 121 -8.89 0.02 6.13
CA GLY A 121 -8.41 1.05 5.21
C GLY A 121 -7.70 2.19 5.93
N LYS A 122 -8.21 2.63 7.08
CA LYS A 122 -7.56 3.67 7.90
C LYS A 122 -6.24 3.20 8.48
N VAL A 123 -6.18 1.98 9.01
CA VAL A 123 -4.93 1.41 9.55
C VAL A 123 -3.86 1.29 8.45
N PHE A 124 -4.23 0.82 7.27
CA PHE A 124 -3.32 0.78 6.11
C PHE A 124 -2.78 2.17 5.76
N TYR A 125 -3.65 3.17 5.69
CA TYR A 125 -3.26 4.56 5.43
C TYR A 125 -2.27 5.08 6.48
N VAL A 126 -2.53 4.85 7.77
CA VAL A 126 -1.65 5.28 8.87
C VAL A 126 -0.27 4.64 8.77
N ILE A 127 -0.20 3.32 8.45
CA ILE A 127 1.08 2.61 8.27
C ILE A 127 1.91 3.24 7.14
N ILE A 128 1.29 3.50 5.99
CA ILE A 128 1.99 4.10 4.83
C ILE A 128 2.44 5.52 5.15
N ASN A 129 1.57 6.32 5.78
CA ASN A 129 1.88 7.69 6.15
C ASN A 129 3.03 7.79 7.16
N ASP A 130 3.04 6.91 8.18
CA ASP A 130 4.13 6.87 9.17
C ASP A 130 5.49 6.58 8.50
N ILE A 131 5.54 5.60 7.62
CA ILE A 131 6.76 5.26 6.87
C ILE A 131 7.21 6.44 6.00
N TYR A 132 6.28 7.08 5.31
CA TYR A 132 6.58 8.25 4.49
C TYR A 132 7.19 9.38 5.32
N LEU A 133 6.60 9.70 6.46
CA LEU A 133 7.09 10.75 7.36
C LEU A 133 8.50 10.45 7.90
N VAL A 134 8.77 9.20 8.29
CA VAL A 134 10.10 8.79 8.77
C VAL A 134 11.15 8.99 7.67
N LEU A 135 10.89 8.52 6.46
CA LEU A 135 11.81 8.65 5.33
C LEU A 135 12.02 10.09 4.89
N PHE A 136 10.97 10.89 4.93
CA PHE A 136 11.06 12.32 4.61
C PHE A 136 11.90 13.09 5.64
N ARG A 137 11.81 12.73 6.93
CA ARG A 137 12.67 13.29 7.99
C ARG A 137 14.12 12.87 7.80
N GLU A 138 14.38 11.59 7.51
CA GLU A 138 15.74 11.09 7.22
C GLU A 138 16.39 11.82 6.04
N ASP A 139 15.67 12.03 4.94
CA ASP A 139 16.19 12.77 3.77
C ASP A 139 16.46 14.26 4.09
N ARG A 140 15.61 14.88 4.92
CA ARG A 140 15.85 16.26 5.39
C ARG A 140 17.10 16.35 6.27
N LEU A 141 17.27 15.45 7.24
CA LEU A 141 18.43 15.44 8.12
C LEU A 141 19.72 15.23 7.34
N TYR A 142 19.72 14.28 6.40
CA TYR A 142 20.85 14.04 5.50
C TYR A 142 21.23 15.28 4.69
N ASN A 143 20.26 16.05 4.18
CA ASN A 143 20.50 17.26 3.42
C ASN A 143 21.01 18.43 4.28
N VAL A 144 20.57 18.51 5.53
CA VAL A 144 21.06 19.51 6.51
C VAL A 144 22.52 19.21 6.87
N ASP A 145 22.82 17.93 7.11
CA ASP A 145 24.18 17.52 7.50
C ASP A 145 25.15 17.70 6.34
N LYS A 146 24.77 17.37 5.12
CA LYS A 146 25.56 17.60 3.91
C LYS A 146 25.80 19.09 3.66
N ARG A 147 24.83 19.97 3.94
CA ARG A 147 25.02 21.43 3.88
C ARG A 147 25.99 21.91 4.94
N LYS A 148 25.87 21.44 6.20
CA LYS A 148 26.82 21.79 7.27
C LYS A 148 28.25 21.37 6.93
N TYR A 149 28.42 20.17 6.35
CA TYR A 149 29.73 19.68 5.94
C TYR A 149 30.34 20.55 4.82
N HIS A 150 29.53 20.96 3.84
CA HIS A 150 29.96 21.81 2.75
C HIS A 150 30.34 23.23 3.25
N TRP A 151 29.54 23.82 4.14
CA TRP A 151 29.86 25.10 4.76
C TRP A 151 31.12 25.04 5.63
N ARG A 152 31.30 23.99 6.43
CA ARG A 152 32.53 23.80 7.22
C ARG A 152 33.77 23.67 6.35
N SER A 153 33.67 22.98 5.23
CA SER A 153 34.75 22.86 4.25
C SER A 153 35.11 24.21 3.61
N ILE A 154 34.09 24.99 3.22
CA ILE A 154 34.31 26.34 2.63
C ILE A 154 34.88 27.28 3.68
N VAL A 155 34.32 27.32 4.86
CA VAL A 155 34.76 28.22 5.96
C VAL A 155 36.17 27.85 6.41
N GLY A 156 36.51 26.54 6.49
CA GLY A 156 37.84 26.04 6.83
C GLY A 156 38.92 26.46 5.81
N VAL A 157 38.55 26.66 4.54
CA VAL A 157 39.46 27.13 3.50
C VAL A 157 39.59 28.66 3.50
N PHE A 158 38.52 29.35 3.79
CA PHE A 158 38.52 30.87 3.69
C PHE A 158 38.96 31.57 4.98
N ILE A 159 38.72 30.99 6.18
CA ILE A 159 39.11 31.61 7.45
C ILE A 159 40.64 31.78 7.55
N PRO A 160 41.49 30.79 7.26
CA PRO A 160 42.95 31.02 7.27
C PRO A 160 43.44 32.02 6.25
N ALA A 161 42.71 32.19 5.14
CA ALA A 161 43.06 33.17 4.09
C ALA A 161 42.67 34.59 4.46
N ILE A 162 41.66 34.83 5.31
CA ILE A 162 41.11 36.13 5.66
C ILE A 162 41.64 36.62 7.03
N ALA A 163 41.87 35.71 7.97
CA ALA A 163 42.30 36.05 9.33
C ALA A 163 43.34 35.02 9.86
N PRO A 164 44.59 35.07 9.40
CA PRO A 164 45.65 34.15 9.84
C PRO A 164 45.94 34.27 11.35
N GLU A 165 45.69 35.45 11.95
CA GLU A 165 45.94 35.68 13.38
C GLU A 165 44.97 34.98 14.35
N LEU A 166 43.84 34.41 13.88
CA LEU A 166 42.86 33.72 14.72
C LEU A 166 43.20 32.24 14.89
N VAL A 167 44.09 31.69 14.10
CA VAL A 167 44.46 30.26 14.13
C VAL A 167 45.56 29.97 15.17
N ASP A 168 46.42 30.98 15.52
CA ASP A 168 47.53 30.81 16.45
C ASP A 168 47.19 30.96 17.94
N ARG A 169 45.88 31.10 18.28
CA ARG A 169 45.43 31.23 19.68
C ARG A 169 44.66 30.01 20.23
N GLN A 170 44.80 28.85 19.64
CA GLN A 170 44.35 27.55 20.22
C GLN A 170 45.60 26.72 20.43
#